data_7451dba49946d95d6adf6a334bd44a03
#
_entry.id   7451dba49946d95d6adf6a334bd44a03
#
_cell.length_a   1.000
_cell.length_b   1.000
_cell.length_c   1.000
_cell.angle_alpha   90.00
_cell.angle_beta   90.00
_cell.angle_gamma   90.00
#
_symmetry.space_group_name_H-M   'P 1'
#
loop_
_entity.id
_entity.type
_entity.pdbx_description
1 polymer ?
#
loop_
_entity_poly.entity_id
_entity_poly.type
_entity_poly.pdbx_seq_one_letter_code
_entity_poly.pdbx_strand_id
1 'polypeptide(L)'
;RLISEKHAVVAERGSVPVGFGTLDVPTGEILQLYVRPDYARHGVGTVIVDELVRVARAAGVRVVHCIASLNARAFYVTVGFDPGQRRKHRLRSGVEVDCVPMKKVLE
;
A
#
# COMPACT_ATOMS: atom_id res chain seq x y z
N ARG A 1 14.06 -21.73 -8.95
CA ARG A 1 14.49 -20.95 -7.80
C ARG A 1 13.37 -20.02 -7.35
N LEU A 2 13.06 -20.05 -6.06
CA LEU A 2 12.07 -19.16 -5.48
C LEU A 2 12.78 -18.03 -4.77
N ILE A 3 12.47 -16.81 -5.18
CA ILE A 3 12.96 -15.60 -4.54
C ILE A 3 11.77 -14.79 -4.05
N SER A 4 11.81 -14.39 -2.80
CA SER A 4 10.86 -13.42 -2.30
C SER A 4 11.31 -12.05 -2.79
N GLU A 5 10.53 -11.45 -3.68
CA GLU A 5 10.85 -10.16 -4.26
C GLU A 5 10.00 -9.07 -3.61
N LYS A 6 10.11 -9.00 -2.30
CA LYS A 6 9.46 -7.93 -1.56
C LYS A 6 10.37 -6.73 -1.56
N HIS A 7 9.78 -5.58 -1.84
CA HIS A 7 10.48 -4.31 -1.81
C HIS A 7 9.95 -3.47 -0.67
N ALA A 8 10.83 -3.02 0.21
CA ALA A 8 10.48 -2.18 1.34
C ALA A 8 11.00 -0.76 1.12
N VAL A 9 10.15 0.20 1.42
CA VAL A 9 10.49 1.62 1.38
C VAL A 9 10.30 2.18 2.77
N VAL A 10 11.31 2.88 3.29
CA VAL A 10 11.23 3.56 4.57
C VAL A 10 11.32 5.06 4.30
N ALA A 11 10.36 5.81 4.82
CA ALA A 11 10.40 7.26 4.77
C ALA A 11 11.01 7.79 6.06
N GLU A 12 11.94 8.73 5.90
CA GLU A 12 12.62 9.34 7.05
C GLU A 12 12.45 10.85 7.02
N ARG A 13 12.37 11.43 8.21
CA ARG A 13 12.43 12.87 8.38
C ARG A 13 13.67 13.17 9.21
N GLY A 14 14.68 13.78 8.56
CA GLY A 14 16.01 13.79 9.14
C GLY A 14 16.53 12.38 9.20
N SER A 15 16.89 11.89 10.37
CA SER A 15 17.31 10.50 10.56
C SER A 15 16.24 9.64 11.24
N VAL A 16 15.02 10.17 11.37
CA VAL A 16 13.94 9.50 12.10
C VAL A 16 12.99 8.81 11.12
N PRO A 17 12.80 7.48 11.22
CA PRO A 17 11.80 6.81 10.40
C PRO A 17 10.40 7.28 10.77
N VAL A 18 9.61 7.68 9.76
CA VAL A 18 8.26 8.19 9.98
C VAL A 18 7.19 7.36 9.29
N GLY A 19 7.59 6.41 8.47
CA GLY A 19 6.65 5.51 7.80
C GLY A 19 7.38 4.48 6.96
N PHE A 20 6.65 3.45 6.55
CA PHE A 20 7.21 2.45 5.64
C PHE A 20 6.09 1.81 4.81
N GLY A 21 6.49 1.19 3.73
CA GLY A 21 5.59 0.40 2.91
C GLY A 21 6.32 -0.78 2.30
N THR A 22 5.59 -1.84 2.00
CA THR A 22 6.16 -3.02 1.33
C THR A 22 5.30 -3.41 0.14
N LEU A 23 5.98 -3.83 -0.92
CA LEU A 23 5.37 -4.27 -2.16
C LEU A 23 5.84 -5.68 -2.46
N ASP A 24 4.90 -6.56 -2.77
CA ASP A 24 5.24 -7.85 -3.35
C ASP A 24 5.35 -7.66 -4.85
N VAL A 25 6.58 -7.61 -5.37
CA VAL A 25 6.82 -7.25 -6.76
C VAL A 25 6.15 -8.21 -7.75
N PRO A 26 6.25 -9.54 -7.58
CA PRO A 26 5.63 -10.44 -8.55
C PRO A 26 4.13 -10.27 -8.70
N THR A 27 3.41 -9.97 -7.62
CA THR A 27 1.95 -9.85 -7.67
C THR A 27 1.47 -8.41 -7.82
N GLY A 28 2.32 -7.43 -7.51
CA GLY A 28 1.92 -6.03 -7.47
C GLY A 28 1.14 -5.65 -6.23
N GLU A 29 1.14 -6.49 -5.21
CA GLU A 29 0.36 -6.22 -4.00
C GLU A 29 1.15 -5.38 -3.00
N ILE A 30 0.54 -4.28 -2.54
CA ILE A 30 1.05 -3.53 -1.38
C ILE A 30 0.63 -4.32 -0.15
N LEU A 31 1.61 -4.86 0.55
CA LEU A 31 1.37 -5.71 1.71
C LEU A 31 1.21 -4.91 2.98
N GLN A 32 1.96 -3.82 3.12
CA GLN A 32 1.94 -2.98 4.30
C GLN A 32 2.14 -1.54 3.89
N LEU A 33 1.47 -0.65 4.60
CA LEU A 33 1.68 0.78 4.51
C LEU A 33 1.41 1.36 5.90
N TYR A 34 2.42 1.97 6.48
CA TYR A 34 2.33 2.54 7.81
C TYR A 34 2.94 3.92 7.84
N VAL A 35 2.26 4.86 8.48
CA VAL A 35 2.76 6.20 8.75
C VAL A 35 2.59 6.47 10.23
N ARG A 36 3.63 6.98 10.89
CA ARG A 36 3.52 7.35 12.30
C ARG A 36 2.38 8.34 12.49
N PRO A 37 1.53 8.16 13.53
CA PRO A 37 0.38 9.03 13.71
C PRO A 37 0.72 10.51 13.84
N ASP A 38 1.86 10.86 14.43
CA ASP A 38 2.30 12.24 14.58
C ASP A 38 2.79 12.87 13.27
N TYR A 39 2.91 12.05 12.22
CA TYR A 39 3.24 12.52 10.87
C TYR A 39 2.10 12.30 9.90
N ALA A 40 0.92 11.95 10.38
CA ALA A 40 -0.25 11.81 9.52
C ALA A 40 -0.59 13.15 8.87
N ARG A 41 -1.09 13.09 7.63
CA ARG A 41 -1.46 14.27 6.84
C ARG A 41 -0.30 15.18 6.47
N HIS A 42 0.92 14.66 6.50
CA HIS A 42 2.12 15.37 6.06
C HIS A 42 2.63 14.89 4.71
N GLY A 43 1.83 14.11 3.99
CA GLY A 43 2.20 13.59 2.68
C GLY A 43 3.13 12.39 2.70
N VAL A 44 3.44 11.84 3.87
CA VAL A 44 4.36 10.69 3.98
C VAL A 44 3.81 9.47 3.26
N GLY A 45 2.52 9.16 3.46
CA GLY A 45 1.89 8.01 2.80
C GLY A 45 1.93 8.14 1.29
N THR A 46 1.68 9.34 0.77
CA THR A 46 1.72 9.61 -0.67
C THR A 46 3.11 9.37 -1.24
N VAL A 47 4.14 9.84 -0.55
CA VAL A 47 5.53 9.65 -1.00
C VAL A 47 5.89 8.17 -1.02
N ILE A 48 5.47 7.41 0.00
CA ILE A 48 5.74 5.98 0.06
C ILE A 48 5.03 5.25 -1.08
N VAL A 49 3.75 5.52 -1.30
CA VAL A 49 2.98 4.86 -2.37
C VAL A 49 3.57 5.23 -3.74
N ASP A 50 3.94 6.48 -3.95
CA ASP A 50 4.54 6.90 -5.22
C ASP A 50 5.83 6.12 -5.50
N GLU A 51 6.64 5.89 -4.47
CA GLU A 51 7.86 5.11 -4.64
C GLU A 51 7.56 3.64 -4.92
N LEU A 52 6.59 3.05 -4.22
CA LEU A 52 6.20 1.66 -4.48
C LEU A 52 5.67 1.51 -5.92
N VAL A 53 4.88 2.46 -6.38
CA VAL A 53 4.37 2.45 -7.75
C VAL A 53 5.52 2.59 -8.76
N ARG A 54 6.50 3.45 -8.46
CA ARG A 54 7.68 3.60 -9.31
C ARG A 54 8.44 2.27 -9.44
N VAL A 55 8.66 1.59 -8.32
CA VAL A 55 9.31 0.28 -8.30
C VAL A 55 8.51 -0.74 -9.11
N ALA A 56 7.20 -0.77 -8.91
CA ALA A 56 6.34 -1.69 -9.64
C ALA A 56 6.40 -1.44 -11.15
N ARG A 57 6.31 -0.18 -11.56
CA ARG A 57 6.37 0.19 -12.97
C ARG A 57 7.71 -0.20 -13.59
N ALA A 58 8.81 0.04 -12.88
CA ALA A 58 10.13 -0.33 -13.37
C ALA A 58 10.31 -1.85 -13.51
N ALA A 59 9.59 -2.62 -12.71
CA ALA A 59 9.62 -4.08 -12.76
C ALA A 59 8.63 -4.68 -13.77
N GLY A 60 7.89 -3.85 -14.49
CA GLY A 60 6.94 -4.32 -15.49
C GLY A 60 5.59 -4.73 -14.92
N VAL A 61 5.32 -4.41 -13.68
CA VAL A 61 4.02 -4.70 -13.06
C VAL A 61 2.97 -3.78 -13.68
N ARG A 62 1.83 -4.34 -14.03
CA ARG A 62 0.78 -3.59 -14.72
C ARG A 62 -0.32 -3.11 -13.80
N VAL A 63 -0.52 -3.77 -12.67
CA VAL A 63 -1.55 -3.40 -11.70
C VAL A 63 -0.96 -3.48 -10.31
N VAL A 64 -1.05 -2.40 -9.57
CA VAL A 64 -0.72 -2.36 -8.15
C VAL A 64 -2.04 -2.41 -7.38
N HIS A 65 -2.13 -3.24 -6.36
CA HIS A 65 -3.38 -3.42 -5.64
C HIS A 65 -3.12 -3.66 -4.15
N CYS A 66 -4.17 -3.52 -3.37
CA CYS A 66 -4.12 -3.80 -1.93
C CYS A 66 -5.53 -4.03 -1.41
N ILE A 67 -5.59 -4.53 -0.19
CA ILE A 67 -6.85 -4.63 0.55
C ILE A 67 -6.82 -3.55 1.62
N ALA A 68 -7.64 -2.52 1.47
CA ALA A 68 -7.65 -1.37 2.34
C ALA A 68 -8.72 -1.50 3.42
N SER A 69 -8.43 -1.00 4.63
CA SER A 69 -9.47 -0.78 5.62
C SER A 69 -10.41 0.32 5.14
N LEU A 70 -11.60 0.40 5.73
CA LEU A 70 -12.53 1.48 5.36
C LEU A 70 -11.90 2.86 5.61
N ASN A 71 -11.11 2.98 6.68
CA ASN A 71 -10.45 4.26 7.00
C ASN A 71 -9.38 4.64 5.97
N ALA A 72 -8.76 3.67 5.32
CA ALA A 72 -7.69 3.93 4.36
C ALA A 72 -8.22 4.17 2.94
N ARG A 73 -9.49 3.84 2.67
CA ARG A 73 -10.06 3.93 1.32
C ARG A 73 -9.87 5.30 0.71
N ALA A 74 -10.22 6.35 1.43
CA ALA A 74 -10.14 7.71 0.92
C ALA A 74 -8.71 8.09 0.55
N PHE A 75 -7.74 7.67 1.37
CA PHE A 75 -6.34 7.92 1.07
C PHE A 75 -5.95 7.28 -0.27
N TYR A 76 -6.29 6.00 -0.47
CA TYR A 76 -5.92 5.32 -1.70
C TYR A 76 -6.59 5.95 -2.92
N VAL A 77 -7.82 6.42 -2.78
CA VAL A 77 -8.48 7.14 -3.87
C VAL A 77 -7.70 8.41 -4.23
N THR A 78 -7.21 9.15 -3.22
CA THR A 78 -6.46 10.39 -3.49
C THR A 78 -5.14 10.15 -4.21
N VAL A 79 -4.55 8.97 -4.05
CA VAL A 79 -3.30 8.62 -4.74
C VAL A 79 -3.54 7.82 -6.03
N GLY A 80 -4.78 7.81 -6.52
CA GLY A 80 -5.10 7.31 -7.85
C GLY A 80 -5.54 5.87 -7.92
N PHE A 81 -5.90 5.24 -6.81
CA PHE A 81 -6.43 3.89 -6.81
C PHE A 81 -7.94 3.89 -6.99
N ASP A 82 -8.44 2.91 -7.72
CA ASP A 82 -9.87 2.70 -7.91
C ASP A 82 -10.37 1.70 -6.87
N PRO A 83 -11.45 2.03 -6.14
CA PRO A 83 -12.01 1.11 -5.16
C PRO A 83 -12.83 0.04 -5.84
N GLY A 84 -12.70 -1.19 -5.38
CA GLY A 84 -13.59 -2.27 -5.72
C GLY A 84 -14.77 -2.34 -4.77
N GLN A 85 -15.44 -3.46 -4.79
CA GLN A 85 -16.61 -3.66 -3.96
C GLN A 85 -16.20 -3.96 -2.52
N ARG A 86 -16.85 -3.28 -1.57
CA ARG A 86 -16.66 -3.52 -0.15
C ARG A 86 -16.97 -4.97 0.19
N ARG A 87 -16.13 -5.57 1.03
CA ARG A 87 -16.30 -6.96 1.47
C ARG A 87 -15.75 -7.16 2.87
N LYS A 88 -15.97 -8.33 3.43
CA LYS A 88 -15.48 -8.67 4.76
C LYS A 88 -14.20 -9.47 4.65
N HIS A 89 -13.29 -9.21 5.59
CA HIS A 89 -12.03 -9.93 5.72
C HIS A 89 -11.96 -10.51 7.12
N ARG A 90 -11.67 -11.81 7.21
CA ARG A 90 -11.55 -12.49 8.50
C ARG A 90 -10.10 -12.45 8.98
N LEU A 91 -9.91 -11.91 10.16
CA LEU A 91 -8.61 -11.91 10.81
C LEU A 91 -8.33 -13.28 11.46
N ARG A 92 -7.08 -13.51 11.86
CA ARG A 92 -6.69 -14.75 12.52
C ARG A 92 -7.48 -15.00 13.80
N SER A 93 -7.88 -13.96 14.50
CA SER A 93 -8.68 -14.04 15.73
C SER A 93 -10.10 -14.53 15.48
N GLY A 94 -10.53 -14.63 14.21
CA GLY A 94 -11.89 -14.94 13.83
C GLY A 94 -12.78 -13.73 13.68
N VAL A 95 -12.28 -12.55 14.04
CA VAL A 95 -13.03 -11.31 13.87
C VAL A 95 -13.07 -10.94 12.40
N GLU A 96 -14.25 -10.53 11.91
CA GLU A 96 -14.41 -10.03 10.57
C GLU A 96 -14.38 -8.51 10.55
N VAL A 97 -13.66 -7.94 9.59
CA VAL A 97 -13.59 -6.49 9.39
C VAL A 97 -13.98 -6.17 7.96
N ASP A 98 -14.59 -5.01 7.79
CA ASP A 98 -14.91 -4.54 6.45
C ASP A 98 -13.66 -4.02 5.76
N CYS A 99 -13.53 -4.31 4.49
CA CYS A 99 -12.40 -3.86 3.69
C CYS A 99 -12.83 -3.55 2.26
N VAL A 100 -11.96 -2.86 1.55
CA VAL A 100 -12.19 -2.50 0.16
C VAL A 100 -10.94 -2.86 -0.64
N PRO A 101 -11.06 -3.72 -1.66
CA PRO A 101 -9.93 -3.94 -2.56
C PRO A 101 -9.70 -2.67 -3.39
N MET A 102 -8.45 -2.28 -3.51
CA MET A 102 -8.05 -1.09 -4.25
C MET A 102 -7.07 -1.49 -5.33
N LYS A 103 -7.15 -0.89 -6.49
CA LYS A 103 -6.20 -1.15 -7.56
C LYS A 103 -5.86 0.10 -8.32
N LYS A 104 -4.65 0.11 -8.86
CA LYS A 104 -4.17 1.17 -9.76
C LYS A 104 -3.55 0.51 -10.98
N VAL A 105 -4.10 0.79 -12.15
CA VAL A 105 -3.55 0.29 -13.40
C VAL A 105 -2.40 1.20 -13.82
N LEU A 106 -1.26 0.60 -14.10
CA LEU A 106 -0.06 1.31 -14.55
C LEU A 106 0.04 1.23 -16.06
N GLU A 107 0.39 2.34 -16.67
CA GLU A 107 0.54 2.39 -18.13
C GLU A 107 1.97 2.68 -18.52
#